data_f8b49d05fe406a536f63d578d703c88e
#
_entry.id   f8b49d05fe406a536f63d578d703c88e
#
_cell.length_a   1.000
_cell.length_b   1.000
_cell.length_c   1.000
_cell.angle_alpha   90.00
_cell.angle_beta   90.00
_cell.angle_gamma   90.00
#
_symmetry.space_group_name_H-M   'P 1'
#
loop_
_entity.id
_entity.type
_entity.pdbx_description
1 polymer ?
#
loop_
_entity_poly.entity_id
_entity_poly.type
_entity_poly.pdbx_seq_one_letter_code
_entity_poly.pdbx_strand_id
1 'polypeptide(L)'
;MKKIGKEQVRKARQTLAKYKEGKAVLDKRIVSNEQWWKLRHWGEIGYDKDDTRPMPASAWLFNSLANKHADAMDNIPEPAVLPREKSDEEVAKQLSLILPAILERCGYEKLYSDGWWYKLKNGSMCTAVVWDPDADDGMGDIAIRNADILNLFWEPGIKDIEESANLFYVTLVDRERLNLMYPELLGEDTESVAGGTENVEKYKTEDKTDDSVKVEVVDWYYKKTINGRKQLCYCKFCGDRVIYSSEDDESCADGFYKHSRYPFVMDTLFVQEGTPCGFGYIDVMRDAQMYIDKLSQVVLEHTVMMSRKRYFIRQNSAVNEAEFADLKNRFVHVAGNLGEEDIREIKAEPLDLSLIHI
;
A
#
# COMPACT_ATOMS: atom_id res chain seq x y z
N MET A 1 14.13 4.03 -38.94
CA MET A 1 14.33 2.73 -38.28
C MET A 1 14.10 3.00 -36.79
N LYS A 2 13.13 2.36 -36.14
CA LYS A 2 12.86 2.59 -34.71
C LYS A 2 14.12 2.31 -33.89
N LYS A 3 14.56 3.24 -33.05
CA LYS A 3 15.78 3.09 -32.22
C LYS A 3 15.59 2.08 -31.11
N ILE A 4 14.34 1.95 -30.59
CA ILE A 4 13.96 0.92 -29.63
C ILE A 4 13.12 -0.15 -30.33
N GLY A 5 13.65 -1.38 -30.35
CA GLY A 5 12.99 -2.54 -30.95
C GLY A 5 12.60 -3.59 -29.90
N LYS A 6 12.02 -4.70 -30.37
CA LYS A 6 11.55 -5.81 -29.52
C LYS A 6 12.66 -6.39 -28.60
N GLU A 7 13.92 -6.37 -29.04
CA GLU A 7 15.03 -6.92 -28.26
C GLU A 7 15.34 -6.06 -27.02
N GLN A 8 15.31 -4.71 -27.18
CA GLN A 8 15.53 -3.78 -26.08
C GLN A 8 14.38 -3.87 -25.06
N VAL A 9 13.14 -4.00 -25.52
CA VAL A 9 11.96 -4.20 -24.65
C VAL A 9 12.08 -5.50 -23.86
N ARG A 10 12.53 -6.60 -24.50
CA ARG A 10 12.76 -7.88 -23.79
C ARG A 10 13.82 -7.75 -22.69
N LYS A 11 14.92 -7.04 -22.96
CA LYS A 11 15.94 -6.76 -21.94
C LYS A 11 15.38 -5.91 -20.81
N ALA A 12 14.57 -4.88 -21.12
CA ALA A 12 13.91 -4.06 -20.11
C ALA A 12 12.94 -4.91 -19.24
N ARG A 13 12.15 -5.80 -19.83
CA ARG A 13 11.27 -6.73 -19.08
C ARG A 13 12.05 -7.68 -18.16
N GLN A 14 13.20 -8.21 -18.63
CA GLN A 14 14.06 -9.03 -17.77
C GLN A 14 14.62 -8.22 -16.59
N THR A 15 14.98 -6.96 -16.82
CA THR A 15 15.43 -6.06 -15.76
C THR A 15 14.27 -5.75 -14.78
N LEU A 16 13.08 -5.46 -15.29
CA LEU A 16 11.88 -5.26 -14.50
C LEU A 16 11.58 -6.48 -13.61
N ALA A 17 11.68 -7.70 -14.16
CA ALA A 17 11.46 -8.93 -13.39
C ALA A 17 12.44 -9.04 -12.20
N LYS A 18 13.72 -8.71 -12.41
CA LYS A 18 14.72 -8.67 -11.33
C LYS A 18 14.39 -7.60 -10.28
N TYR A 19 13.90 -6.44 -10.70
CA TYR A 19 13.52 -5.36 -9.79
C TYR A 19 12.26 -5.71 -9.00
N LYS A 20 11.29 -6.38 -9.63
CA LYS A 20 10.10 -6.94 -8.95
C LYS A 20 10.51 -7.95 -7.86
N GLU A 21 11.43 -8.86 -8.18
CA GLU A 21 11.94 -9.84 -7.22
C GLU A 21 12.69 -9.18 -6.05
N GLY A 22 13.58 -8.23 -6.35
CA GLY A 22 14.34 -7.50 -5.33
C GLY A 22 13.47 -6.68 -4.38
N LYS A 23 12.29 -6.23 -4.83
CA LYS A 23 11.35 -5.42 -4.06
C LYS A 23 10.27 -6.24 -3.32
N ALA A 24 10.17 -7.54 -3.57
CA ALA A 24 9.07 -8.38 -3.08
C ALA A 24 8.86 -8.35 -1.55
N VAL A 25 9.94 -8.17 -0.76
CA VAL A 25 9.85 -8.05 0.70
C VAL A 25 9.18 -6.75 1.11
N LEU A 26 9.54 -5.64 0.46
CA LEU A 26 8.93 -4.33 0.68
C LEU A 26 7.43 -4.36 0.32
N ASP A 27 7.09 -4.95 -0.81
CA ASP A 27 5.70 -5.07 -1.27
C ASP A 27 4.85 -5.85 -0.25
N LYS A 28 5.35 -6.97 0.27
CA LYS A 28 4.67 -7.73 1.34
C LYS A 28 4.47 -6.89 2.60
N ARG A 29 5.47 -6.09 3.00
CA ARG A 29 5.37 -5.20 4.16
C ARG A 29 4.28 -4.16 3.97
N ILE A 30 4.23 -3.50 2.81
CA ILE A 30 3.21 -2.48 2.49
C ILE A 30 1.80 -3.08 2.55
N VAL A 31 1.61 -4.26 1.97
CA VAL A 31 0.30 -4.96 1.98
C VAL A 31 -0.10 -5.37 3.39
N SER A 32 0.84 -5.88 4.18
CA SER A 32 0.63 -6.21 5.59
C SER A 32 0.25 -4.96 6.39
N ASN A 33 0.97 -3.84 6.22
CA ASN A 33 0.67 -2.58 6.91
C ASN A 33 -0.74 -2.09 6.61
N GLU A 34 -1.25 -2.27 5.40
CA GLU A 34 -2.62 -1.92 5.06
C GLU A 34 -3.65 -2.79 5.83
N GLN A 35 -3.37 -4.08 6.09
CA GLN A 35 -4.24 -4.92 6.90
C GLN A 35 -4.22 -4.48 8.38
N TRP A 36 -3.05 -4.11 8.90
CA TRP A 36 -2.92 -3.54 10.25
C TRP A 36 -3.68 -2.21 10.39
N TRP A 37 -3.59 -1.35 9.40
CA TRP A 37 -4.34 -0.10 9.34
C TRP A 37 -5.86 -0.32 9.38
N LYS A 38 -6.35 -1.34 8.66
CA LYS A 38 -7.77 -1.73 8.61
C LYS A 38 -8.23 -2.54 9.82
N LEU A 39 -7.39 -2.76 10.82
CA LEU A 39 -7.65 -3.62 11.99
C LEU A 39 -8.01 -5.07 11.60
N ARG A 40 -7.49 -5.55 10.47
CA ARG A 40 -7.69 -6.92 9.96
C ARG A 40 -6.47 -7.82 10.18
N HIS A 41 -5.62 -7.48 11.13
CA HIS A 41 -4.33 -8.13 11.38
C HIS A 41 -4.44 -9.56 11.95
N TRP A 42 -5.58 -9.93 12.53
CA TRP A 42 -5.78 -11.29 13.05
C TRP A 42 -5.59 -12.38 11.98
N GLY A 43 -5.92 -12.10 10.72
CA GLY A 43 -5.67 -13.01 9.62
C GLY A 43 -4.17 -13.26 9.32
N GLU A 44 -3.29 -12.37 9.77
CA GLU A 44 -1.82 -12.48 9.62
C GLU A 44 -1.15 -13.14 10.83
N ILE A 45 -1.80 -13.08 12.01
CA ILE A 45 -1.27 -13.64 13.25
C ILE A 45 -1.36 -15.19 13.29
N GLY A 46 -1.95 -15.81 12.28
CA GLY A 46 -1.98 -17.26 12.15
C GLY A 46 -3.16 -17.92 12.88
N TYR A 47 -4.32 -17.29 12.84
CA TYR A 47 -5.55 -17.85 13.38
C TYR A 47 -6.17 -18.87 12.43
N ASP A 48 -6.58 -20.03 12.96
CA ASP A 48 -7.32 -21.03 12.21
C ASP A 48 -8.73 -20.49 11.91
N LYS A 49 -9.25 -20.74 10.70
CA LYS A 49 -10.59 -20.27 10.30
C LYS A 49 -11.73 -20.83 11.16
N ASP A 50 -11.47 -21.97 11.81
CA ASP A 50 -12.41 -22.67 12.68
C ASP A 50 -12.29 -22.20 14.15
N ASP A 51 -11.45 -21.21 14.44
CA ASP A 51 -11.23 -20.69 15.78
C ASP A 51 -12.42 -19.83 16.23
N THR A 52 -13.09 -20.25 17.27
CA THR A 52 -14.26 -19.56 17.84
C THR A 52 -13.90 -18.55 18.93
N ARG A 53 -12.61 -18.36 19.21
CA ARG A 53 -12.15 -17.39 20.21
C ARG A 53 -12.44 -15.96 19.76
N PRO A 54 -12.72 -15.04 20.70
CA PRO A 54 -12.90 -13.63 20.37
C PRO A 54 -11.60 -13.04 19.78
N MET A 55 -11.74 -12.21 18.76
CA MET A 55 -10.64 -11.52 18.11
C MET A 55 -10.76 -10.00 18.29
N PRO A 56 -10.49 -9.49 19.50
CA PRO A 56 -10.59 -8.07 19.74
C PRO A 56 -9.52 -7.32 18.94
N ALA A 57 -9.89 -6.18 18.37
CA ALA A 57 -8.97 -5.27 17.72
C ALA A 57 -9.12 -3.89 18.35
N SER A 58 -8.12 -3.48 19.12
CA SER A 58 -8.07 -2.15 19.69
C SER A 58 -7.55 -1.14 18.67
N ALA A 59 -8.07 0.09 18.71
CA ALA A 59 -7.75 1.10 17.71
C ALA A 59 -6.59 2.03 18.12
N TRP A 60 -5.67 1.59 18.96
CA TRP A 60 -4.56 2.43 19.43
C TRP A 60 -3.65 2.89 18.31
N LEU A 61 -3.27 1.95 17.44
CA LEU A 61 -2.46 2.24 16.27
C LEU A 61 -3.17 3.22 15.32
N PHE A 62 -4.45 2.97 15.03
CA PHE A 62 -5.29 3.86 14.23
C PHE A 62 -5.33 5.28 14.80
N ASN A 63 -5.64 5.42 16.09
CA ASN A 63 -5.68 6.71 16.77
C ASN A 63 -4.33 7.46 16.70
N SER A 64 -3.24 6.74 16.92
CA SER A 64 -1.91 7.33 16.85
C SER A 64 -1.61 7.89 15.47
N LEU A 65 -1.92 7.13 14.39
CA LEU A 65 -1.71 7.60 13.03
C LEU A 65 -2.64 8.79 12.69
N ALA A 66 -3.90 8.73 13.12
CA ALA A 66 -4.87 9.82 12.88
C ALA A 66 -4.40 11.14 13.51
N ASN A 67 -3.90 11.10 14.74
CA ASN A 67 -3.34 12.28 15.39
C ASN A 67 -2.10 12.82 14.66
N LYS A 68 -1.18 11.93 14.23
CA LYS A 68 -0.01 12.35 13.46
C LYS A 68 -0.35 12.92 12.10
N HIS A 69 -1.40 12.40 11.46
CA HIS A 69 -1.90 12.97 10.23
C HIS A 69 -2.48 14.37 10.45
N ALA A 70 -3.28 14.56 11.51
CA ALA A 70 -3.82 15.87 11.85
C ALA A 70 -2.69 16.89 12.10
N ASP A 71 -1.67 16.53 12.91
CA ASP A 71 -0.49 17.37 13.14
C ASP A 71 0.21 17.78 11.82
N ALA A 72 0.27 16.87 10.84
CA ALA A 72 0.90 17.14 9.54
C ALA A 72 0.05 18.07 8.66
N MET A 73 -1.28 18.03 8.81
CA MET A 73 -2.19 18.89 8.04
C MET A 73 -2.25 20.32 8.57
N ASP A 74 -1.84 20.57 9.81
CA ASP A 74 -1.81 21.92 10.39
C ASP A 74 -0.86 22.88 9.66
N ASN A 75 0.16 22.34 8.98
CA ASN A 75 1.17 23.13 8.28
C ASN A 75 1.50 22.53 6.90
N ILE A 76 0.71 22.84 5.90
CA ILE A 76 0.99 22.47 4.52
C ILE A 76 2.11 23.40 3.98
N PRO A 77 3.22 22.86 3.46
CA PRO A 77 4.34 23.69 3.00
C PRO A 77 3.99 24.46 1.74
N GLU A 78 4.28 25.75 1.75
CA GLU A 78 4.17 26.61 0.57
C GLU A 78 5.55 26.81 -0.07
N PRO A 79 5.65 26.72 -1.42
CA PRO A 79 6.92 26.93 -2.11
C PRO A 79 7.28 28.42 -2.16
N ALA A 80 8.53 28.73 -1.82
CA ALA A 80 9.11 30.05 -2.01
C ALA A 80 10.39 29.96 -2.85
N VAL A 81 10.49 30.78 -3.89
CA VAL A 81 11.68 30.81 -4.75
C VAL A 81 12.52 32.04 -4.38
N LEU A 82 13.76 31.77 -3.95
CA LEU A 82 14.72 32.82 -3.62
C LEU A 82 15.73 33.02 -4.76
N PRO A 83 16.02 34.27 -5.16
CA PRO A 83 17.03 34.54 -6.16
C PRO A 83 18.44 34.22 -5.63
N ARG A 84 19.31 33.69 -6.48
CA ARG A 84 20.72 33.49 -6.16
C ARG A 84 21.57 34.72 -6.49
N GLU A 85 21.21 35.43 -7.56
CA GLU A 85 21.88 36.60 -8.05
C GLU A 85 20.85 37.73 -8.29
N LYS A 86 21.33 38.97 -8.38
CA LYS A 86 20.45 40.12 -8.64
C LYS A 86 19.68 40.05 -9.94
N SER A 87 20.27 39.39 -10.96
CA SER A 87 19.65 39.13 -12.26
C SER A 87 18.42 38.20 -12.16
N ASP A 88 18.33 37.41 -11.11
CA ASP A 88 17.31 36.36 -10.95
C ASP A 88 16.08 36.84 -10.14
N GLU A 89 16.12 38.06 -9.56
CA GLU A 89 15.08 38.59 -8.68
C GLU A 89 13.70 38.61 -9.35
N GLU A 90 13.63 39.06 -10.60
CA GLU A 90 12.36 39.11 -11.33
C GLU A 90 11.79 37.74 -11.63
N VAL A 91 12.66 36.79 -12.09
CA VAL A 91 12.27 35.43 -12.39
C VAL A 91 11.86 34.68 -11.10
N ALA A 92 12.59 34.85 -10.00
CA ALA A 92 12.26 34.26 -8.71
C ALA A 92 10.90 34.74 -8.19
N LYS A 93 10.59 36.04 -8.36
CA LYS A 93 9.29 36.62 -8.00
C LYS A 93 8.16 36.02 -8.86
N GLN A 94 8.36 35.93 -10.16
CA GLN A 94 7.38 35.29 -11.07
C GLN A 94 7.13 33.84 -10.71
N LEU A 95 8.18 33.05 -10.48
CA LEU A 95 8.06 31.64 -10.08
C LEU A 95 7.36 31.47 -8.73
N SER A 96 7.61 32.37 -7.75
CA SER A 96 6.93 32.36 -6.47
C SER A 96 5.43 32.64 -6.56
N LEU A 97 4.96 33.29 -7.62
CA LEU A 97 3.54 33.49 -7.90
C LEU A 97 2.92 32.32 -8.69
N ILE A 98 3.68 31.73 -9.61
CA ILE A 98 3.19 30.68 -10.50
C ILE A 98 3.11 29.32 -9.78
N LEU A 99 4.10 28.98 -8.95
CA LEU A 99 4.15 27.68 -8.29
C LEU A 99 2.94 27.39 -7.39
N PRO A 100 2.48 28.31 -6.52
CA PRO A 100 1.27 28.11 -5.73
C PRO A 100 0.03 27.87 -6.61
N ALA A 101 -0.11 28.62 -7.71
CA ALA A 101 -1.23 28.46 -8.63
C ALA A 101 -1.25 27.09 -9.32
N ILE A 102 -0.06 26.56 -9.69
CA ILE A 102 0.06 25.19 -10.23
C ILE A 102 -0.34 24.17 -9.17
N LEU A 103 0.14 24.33 -7.93
CA LEU A 103 -0.17 23.41 -6.83
C LEU A 103 -1.67 23.40 -6.51
N GLU A 104 -2.31 24.58 -6.45
CA GLU A 104 -3.75 24.71 -6.23
C GLU A 104 -4.54 23.98 -7.34
N ARG A 105 -4.20 24.21 -8.60
CA ARG A 105 -4.83 23.59 -9.75
C ARG A 105 -4.66 22.06 -9.74
N CYS A 106 -3.52 21.55 -9.30
CA CYS A 106 -3.28 20.11 -9.13
C CYS A 106 -3.98 19.52 -7.89
N GLY A 107 -4.65 20.32 -7.06
CA GLY A 107 -5.29 19.84 -5.83
C GLY A 107 -4.26 19.37 -4.79
N TYR A 108 -3.17 20.10 -4.64
CA TYR A 108 -2.01 19.70 -3.82
C TYR A 108 -2.36 19.37 -2.36
N GLU A 109 -3.30 20.08 -1.74
CA GLU A 109 -3.73 19.79 -0.37
C GLU A 109 -4.21 18.34 -0.21
N LYS A 110 -5.04 17.87 -1.14
CA LYS A 110 -5.51 16.49 -1.14
C LYS A 110 -4.37 15.51 -1.39
N LEU A 111 -3.51 15.80 -2.37
CA LEU A 111 -2.35 14.97 -2.67
C LEU A 111 -1.40 14.86 -1.49
N TYR A 112 -1.19 15.97 -0.78
CA TYR A 112 -0.37 16.03 0.42
C TYR A 112 -0.97 15.19 1.54
N SER A 113 -2.28 15.33 1.81
CA SER A 113 -3.01 14.53 2.78
C SER A 113 -2.92 13.01 2.47
N ASP A 114 -3.23 12.63 1.24
CA ASP A 114 -3.18 11.23 0.80
C ASP A 114 -1.75 10.68 0.88
N GLY A 115 -0.75 11.49 0.50
CA GLY A 115 0.67 11.15 0.60
C GLY A 115 1.12 10.93 2.05
N TRP A 116 0.65 11.77 2.98
CA TRP A 116 0.94 11.60 4.41
C TRP A 116 0.34 10.32 4.99
N TRP A 117 -0.86 9.91 4.59
CA TRP A 117 -1.40 8.60 4.97
C TRP A 117 -0.48 7.46 4.51
N TYR A 118 0.02 7.53 3.27
CA TYR A 118 1.00 6.56 2.77
C TYR A 118 2.29 6.56 3.59
N LYS A 119 2.81 7.74 3.86
CA LYS A 119 4.05 7.96 4.61
C LYS A 119 3.96 7.44 6.05
N LEU A 120 2.85 7.72 6.74
CA LEU A 120 2.61 7.25 8.10
C LEU A 120 2.47 5.72 8.17
N LYS A 121 1.75 5.12 7.23
CA LYS A 121 1.55 3.66 7.17
C LYS A 121 2.80 2.90 6.75
N ASN A 122 3.43 3.32 5.67
CA ASN A 122 4.46 2.54 4.97
C ASN A 122 5.87 3.14 5.07
N GLY A 123 6.00 4.32 5.66
CA GLY A 123 7.27 5.03 5.84
C GLY A 123 7.72 5.85 4.64
N SER A 124 7.02 5.79 3.53
CA SER A 124 7.39 6.55 2.33
C SER A 124 6.16 6.90 1.51
N MET A 125 6.22 8.04 0.84
CA MET A 125 5.32 8.40 -0.25
C MET A 125 6.12 8.66 -1.51
N CYS A 126 5.50 8.52 -2.66
CA CYS A 126 6.08 8.86 -3.94
C CYS A 126 5.15 9.81 -4.68
N THR A 127 5.67 10.92 -5.14
CA THR A 127 4.95 11.90 -5.95
C THR A 127 5.53 11.91 -7.36
N ALA A 128 4.66 11.78 -8.36
CA ALA A 128 5.02 11.91 -9.76
C ALA A 128 4.69 13.33 -10.26
N VAL A 129 5.64 13.96 -10.93
CA VAL A 129 5.48 15.25 -11.61
C VAL A 129 5.69 15.02 -13.10
N VAL A 130 4.62 15.06 -13.85
CA VAL A 130 4.61 14.70 -15.28
C VAL A 130 3.91 15.79 -16.10
N TRP A 131 4.19 15.83 -17.39
CA TRP A 131 3.43 16.60 -18.33
C TRP A 131 2.21 15.79 -18.79
N ASP A 132 1.02 16.37 -18.66
CA ASP A 132 -0.22 15.79 -19.14
C ASP A 132 -0.65 16.53 -20.42
N PRO A 133 -0.53 15.91 -21.60
CA PRO A 133 -0.84 16.58 -22.86
C PRO A 133 -2.34 16.82 -23.07
N ASP A 134 -3.20 16.08 -22.37
CA ASP A 134 -4.65 16.16 -22.48
C ASP A 134 -5.25 17.22 -21.55
N ALA A 135 -4.46 17.75 -20.62
CA ALA A 135 -4.89 18.79 -19.70
C ALA A 135 -5.18 20.12 -20.46
N ASP A 136 -6.03 20.96 -19.85
CA ASP A 136 -6.37 22.29 -20.35
C ASP A 136 -6.84 22.28 -21.83
N ASP A 137 -7.86 21.46 -22.12
CA ASP A 137 -8.46 21.27 -23.46
C ASP A 137 -7.43 20.88 -24.54
N GLY A 138 -6.37 20.15 -24.16
CA GLY A 138 -5.33 19.67 -25.08
C GLY A 138 -4.15 20.62 -25.27
N MET A 139 -4.08 21.72 -24.52
CA MET A 139 -2.88 22.57 -24.47
C MET A 139 -1.74 21.94 -23.68
N GLY A 140 -2.08 21.02 -22.80
CA GLY A 140 -1.16 20.33 -21.91
C GLY A 140 -0.78 21.16 -20.69
N ASP A 141 -0.54 20.47 -19.58
CA ASP A 141 -0.12 21.10 -18.33
C ASP A 141 0.67 20.17 -17.42
N ILE A 142 1.25 20.75 -16.36
CA ILE A 142 1.93 20.01 -15.31
C ILE A 142 0.88 19.28 -14.46
N ALA A 143 1.04 17.97 -14.34
CA ALA A 143 0.24 17.13 -13.46
C ALA A 143 1.10 16.60 -12.31
N ILE A 144 0.60 16.77 -11.09
CA ILE A 144 1.20 16.22 -9.88
C ILE A 144 0.26 15.12 -9.37
N ARG A 145 0.79 13.93 -9.13
CA ARG A 145 0.00 12.76 -8.72
C ARG A 145 0.77 11.95 -7.68
N ASN A 146 0.07 11.36 -6.71
CA ASN A 146 0.68 10.34 -5.87
C ASN A 146 0.87 9.06 -6.68
N ALA A 147 2.09 8.57 -6.73
CA ALA A 147 2.45 7.32 -7.39
C ALA A 147 2.45 6.19 -6.36
N ASP A 148 1.73 5.10 -6.65
CA ASP A 148 1.75 3.92 -5.81
C ASP A 148 3.13 3.27 -5.85
N ILE A 149 3.76 3.15 -4.67
CA ILE A 149 5.07 2.53 -4.53
C ILE A 149 5.04 1.06 -4.99
N LEU A 150 3.92 0.34 -4.85
CA LEU A 150 3.79 -1.03 -5.34
C LEU A 150 3.99 -1.14 -6.86
N ASN A 151 3.71 -0.06 -7.58
CA ASN A 151 3.80 0.00 -9.04
C ASN A 151 5.12 0.58 -9.54
N LEU A 152 5.97 1.11 -8.65
CA LEU A 152 7.25 1.71 -8.99
C LEU A 152 8.40 0.73 -8.69
N PHE A 153 9.27 0.50 -9.68
CA PHE A 153 10.37 -0.47 -9.58
C PHE A 153 11.69 0.19 -9.95
N TRP A 154 12.68 0.04 -9.08
CA TRP A 154 14.03 0.59 -9.16
C TRP A 154 15.09 -0.49 -8.92
N GLU A 155 16.33 -0.16 -9.17
CA GLU A 155 17.47 -1.05 -8.95
C GLU A 155 17.62 -1.41 -7.46
N PRO A 156 17.69 -2.70 -7.10
CA PRO A 156 17.86 -3.11 -5.71
C PRO A 156 19.20 -2.63 -5.11
N GLY A 157 19.17 -2.22 -3.84
CA GLY A 157 20.36 -1.86 -3.06
C GLY A 157 20.81 -0.40 -3.19
N ILE A 158 20.06 0.47 -3.84
CA ILE A 158 20.33 1.92 -3.93
C ILE A 158 19.62 2.67 -2.80
N LYS A 159 20.15 3.85 -2.43
CA LYS A 159 19.53 4.76 -1.46
C LYS A 159 18.61 5.79 -2.10
N ASP A 160 18.95 6.25 -3.28
CA ASP A 160 18.19 7.25 -4.03
C ASP A 160 17.75 6.66 -5.37
N ILE A 161 16.49 6.82 -5.72
CA ILE A 161 15.95 6.39 -7.03
C ILE A 161 16.72 7.02 -8.19
N GLU A 162 17.33 8.20 -7.98
CA GLU A 162 18.15 8.88 -8.97
C GLU A 162 19.45 8.12 -9.31
N GLU A 163 19.91 7.22 -8.46
CA GLU A 163 21.05 6.34 -8.71
C GLU A 163 20.70 5.18 -9.64
N SER A 164 19.42 4.84 -9.75
CA SER A 164 18.96 3.75 -10.60
C SER A 164 19.27 4.01 -12.07
N ALA A 165 19.78 3.00 -12.76
CA ALA A 165 19.98 3.08 -14.20
C ALA A 165 18.64 3.03 -14.98
N ASN A 166 17.67 2.31 -14.45
CA ASN A 166 16.34 2.16 -14.99
C ASN A 166 15.29 2.35 -13.90
N LEU A 167 14.16 2.97 -14.24
CA LEU A 167 13.01 3.11 -13.38
C LEU A 167 11.79 2.67 -14.17
N PHE A 168 10.95 1.83 -13.58
CA PHE A 168 9.73 1.35 -14.23
C PHE A 168 8.53 1.71 -13.38
N TYR A 169 7.50 2.25 -14.04
CA TYR A 169 6.19 2.42 -13.43
C TYR A 169 5.19 1.56 -14.20
N VAL A 170 4.50 0.67 -13.49
CA VAL A 170 3.63 -0.34 -14.10
C VAL A 170 2.19 -0.02 -13.76
N THR A 171 1.36 0.14 -14.79
CA THR A 171 -0.07 0.41 -14.63
C THR A 171 -0.90 -0.65 -15.33
N LEU A 172 -2.04 -0.98 -14.71
CA LEU A 172 -3.04 -1.83 -15.33
C LEU A 172 -4.07 -0.94 -16.02
N VAL A 173 -4.20 -1.11 -17.32
CA VAL A 173 -5.12 -0.35 -18.14
C VAL A 173 -6.12 -1.31 -18.76
N ASP A 174 -7.38 -0.90 -18.84
CA ASP A 174 -8.39 -1.62 -19.58
C ASP A 174 -8.00 -1.76 -21.04
N ARG A 175 -8.15 -2.96 -21.61
CA ARG A 175 -7.76 -3.26 -22.99
C ARG A 175 -8.52 -2.43 -24.00
N GLU A 176 -9.82 -2.23 -23.79
CA GLU A 176 -10.63 -1.41 -24.69
C GLU A 176 -10.18 0.05 -24.67
N ARG A 177 -9.91 0.57 -23.47
CA ARG A 177 -9.37 1.93 -23.31
C ARG A 177 -7.99 2.08 -23.96
N LEU A 178 -7.11 1.09 -23.80
CA LEU A 178 -5.80 1.10 -24.46
C LEU A 178 -5.92 1.09 -25.98
N ASN A 179 -6.85 0.30 -26.50
CA ASN A 179 -7.12 0.23 -27.93
C ASN A 179 -7.70 1.53 -28.49
N LEU A 180 -8.54 2.23 -27.72
CA LEU A 180 -9.04 3.56 -28.09
C LEU A 180 -7.93 4.62 -28.11
N MET A 181 -7.02 4.57 -27.13
CA MET A 181 -5.90 5.51 -27.07
C MET A 181 -4.82 5.24 -28.14
N TYR A 182 -4.63 3.97 -28.51
CA TYR A 182 -3.59 3.53 -29.44
C TYR A 182 -4.16 2.53 -30.47
N PRO A 183 -4.90 3.03 -31.50
CA PRO A 183 -5.57 2.17 -32.49
C PRO A 183 -4.62 1.25 -33.27
N GLU A 184 -3.35 1.62 -33.40
CA GLU A 184 -2.32 0.80 -34.05
C GLU A 184 -2.01 -0.53 -33.36
N LEU A 185 -2.41 -0.68 -32.10
CA LEU A 185 -2.28 -1.92 -31.32
C LEU A 185 -3.41 -2.92 -31.57
N LEU A 186 -4.47 -2.50 -32.28
CA LEU A 186 -5.70 -3.27 -32.53
C LEU A 186 -5.55 -4.50 -33.44
N GLY A 187 -4.42 -4.73 -34.06
CA GLY A 187 -4.31 -5.68 -35.18
C GLY A 187 -3.74 -7.06 -34.85
N GLU A 188 -3.22 -7.33 -33.67
CA GLU A 188 -2.54 -8.60 -33.40
C GLU A 188 -2.75 -9.04 -31.95
N ASP A 189 -2.81 -10.37 -31.74
CA ASP A 189 -2.94 -11.03 -30.46
C ASP A 189 -2.10 -10.41 -29.34
N THR A 190 -2.64 -9.39 -28.68
CA THR A 190 -2.20 -9.02 -27.35
C THR A 190 -2.69 -10.15 -26.46
N GLU A 191 -1.90 -11.21 -26.38
CA GLU A 191 -2.06 -12.18 -25.29
C GLU A 191 -2.22 -11.37 -24.03
N SER A 192 -3.33 -11.61 -23.34
CA SER A 192 -3.50 -11.13 -21.98
C SER A 192 -2.25 -11.55 -21.25
N VAL A 193 -1.35 -10.61 -20.95
CA VAL A 193 -0.20 -10.90 -20.10
C VAL A 193 -0.83 -11.17 -18.75
N ALA A 194 -1.13 -12.46 -18.52
CA ALA A 194 -1.57 -13.00 -17.26
C ALA A 194 -0.47 -12.67 -16.22
N GLY A 195 -0.64 -11.60 -15.49
CA GLY A 195 0.33 -11.09 -14.53
C GLY A 195 -0.17 -9.85 -13.82
N GLY A 196 -1.27 -9.26 -14.32
CA GLY A 196 -1.80 -8.02 -13.79
C GLY A 196 -2.75 -8.12 -12.60
N THR A 197 -3.14 -9.31 -12.21
CA THR A 197 -4.05 -9.61 -11.09
C THR A 197 -3.53 -9.11 -9.73
N GLU A 198 -2.26 -8.79 -9.63
CA GLU A 198 -1.62 -8.59 -8.35
C GLU A 198 -2.00 -7.27 -7.62
N ASN A 199 -2.35 -6.18 -8.33
CA ASN A 199 -2.45 -4.87 -7.66
C ASN A 199 -3.75 -4.68 -6.86
N VAL A 200 -4.89 -5.16 -7.35
CA VAL A 200 -6.16 -5.06 -6.62
C VAL A 200 -6.22 -6.10 -5.50
N GLU A 201 -5.73 -7.31 -5.76
CA GLU A 201 -5.60 -8.38 -4.76
C GLU A 201 -4.55 -8.03 -3.70
N LYS A 202 -3.49 -7.29 -4.05
CA LYS A 202 -2.44 -6.88 -3.10
C LYS A 202 -3.01 -6.15 -1.89
N TYR A 203 -3.87 -5.16 -2.08
CA TYR A 203 -4.44 -4.39 -0.97
C TYR A 203 -5.65 -5.07 -0.32
N LYS A 204 -6.11 -6.22 -0.82
CA LYS A 204 -7.31 -6.94 -0.34
C LYS A 204 -8.49 -5.98 -0.15
N THR A 205 -8.76 -5.20 -1.18
CA THR A 205 -9.91 -4.31 -1.21
C THR A 205 -11.21 -5.10 -1.32
N GLU A 206 -12.32 -4.47 -0.97
CA GLU A 206 -13.65 -5.10 -1.05
C GLU A 206 -14.19 -5.09 -2.49
N ASP A 207 -13.60 -4.25 -3.35
CA ASP A 207 -13.97 -4.15 -4.76
C ASP A 207 -13.43 -5.37 -5.53
N LYS A 208 -14.32 -5.96 -6.32
CA LYS A 208 -13.95 -7.00 -7.28
C LYS A 208 -13.81 -6.35 -8.64
N THR A 209 -12.60 -6.36 -9.18
CA THR A 209 -12.38 -5.96 -10.56
C THR A 209 -12.21 -7.18 -11.44
N ASP A 210 -12.79 -7.12 -12.65
CA ASP A 210 -12.55 -8.14 -13.67
C ASP A 210 -11.18 -7.87 -14.30
N ASP A 211 -10.16 -8.59 -13.84
CA ASP A 211 -8.79 -8.43 -14.33
C ASP A 211 -8.55 -9.14 -15.67
N SER A 212 -9.51 -9.94 -16.15
CA SER A 212 -9.39 -10.66 -17.43
C SER A 212 -9.30 -9.72 -18.65
N VAL A 213 -9.74 -8.48 -18.49
CA VAL A 213 -9.78 -7.44 -19.53
C VAL A 213 -8.61 -6.45 -19.40
N LYS A 214 -7.82 -6.51 -18.34
CA LYS A 214 -6.74 -5.55 -18.07
C LYS A 214 -5.40 -5.99 -18.65
N VAL A 215 -4.62 -5.02 -19.07
CA VAL A 215 -3.30 -5.21 -19.69
C VAL A 215 -2.26 -4.39 -18.95
N GLU A 216 -1.09 -5.00 -18.71
CA GLU A 216 0.05 -4.33 -18.09
C GLU A 216 0.72 -3.37 -19.08
N VAL A 217 0.69 -2.08 -18.76
CA VAL A 217 1.41 -1.03 -19.48
C VAL A 217 2.58 -0.58 -18.64
N VAL A 218 3.76 -0.55 -19.21
CA VAL A 218 5.00 -0.22 -18.54
C VAL A 218 5.54 1.10 -19.06
N ASP A 219 5.70 2.06 -18.16
CA ASP A 219 6.42 3.30 -18.36
C ASP A 219 7.86 3.09 -17.92
N TRP A 220 8.78 3.02 -18.87
CA TRP A 220 10.21 2.77 -18.63
C TRP A 220 11.00 4.05 -18.81
N TYR A 221 11.60 4.51 -17.73
CA TYR A 221 12.54 5.63 -17.68
C TYR A 221 13.95 5.09 -17.53
N TYR A 222 14.88 5.61 -18.32
CA TYR A 222 16.28 5.18 -18.24
C TYR A 222 17.24 6.32 -18.58
N LYS A 223 18.45 6.25 -18.03
CA LYS A 223 19.48 7.28 -18.23
C LYS A 223 20.47 6.86 -19.30
N LYS A 224 20.67 7.73 -20.28
CA LYS A 224 21.60 7.54 -21.39
C LYS A 224 22.53 8.75 -21.53
N THR A 225 23.76 8.52 -21.95
CA THR A 225 24.69 9.62 -22.27
C THR A 225 24.46 10.08 -23.70
N ILE A 226 23.96 11.29 -23.87
CA ILE A 226 23.73 11.95 -25.17
C ILE A 226 24.61 13.21 -25.18
N ASN A 227 25.43 13.37 -26.21
CA ASN A 227 26.33 14.54 -26.35
C ASN A 227 27.20 14.80 -25.11
N GLY A 228 27.70 13.72 -24.44
CA GLY A 228 28.54 13.80 -23.25
C GLY A 228 27.80 14.17 -21.94
N ARG A 229 26.50 14.30 -21.96
CA ARG A 229 25.66 14.57 -20.78
C ARG A 229 24.71 13.41 -20.51
N LYS A 230 24.51 13.08 -19.23
CA LYS A 230 23.45 12.13 -18.84
C LYS A 230 22.09 12.78 -19.07
N GLN A 231 21.25 12.13 -19.86
CA GLN A 231 19.90 12.58 -20.19
C GLN A 231 18.91 11.49 -19.82
N LEU A 232 17.69 11.90 -19.47
CA LEU A 232 16.56 11.00 -19.26
C LEU A 232 15.96 10.62 -20.60
N CYS A 233 15.74 9.32 -20.82
CA CYS A 233 14.99 8.78 -21.92
C CYS A 233 13.73 8.07 -21.38
N TYR A 234 12.71 7.97 -22.21
CA TYR A 234 11.44 7.37 -21.85
C TYR A 234 10.93 6.44 -22.96
N CYS A 235 10.38 5.30 -22.54
CA CYS A 235 9.73 4.37 -23.45
C CYS A 235 8.49 3.77 -22.79
N LYS A 236 7.36 3.87 -23.43
CA LYS A 236 6.11 3.22 -23.03
C LYS A 236 5.91 1.97 -23.88
N PHE A 237 5.65 0.84 -23.22
CA PHE A 237 5.42 -0.42 -23.93
C PHE A 237 4.36 -1.29 -23.24
N CYS A 238 3.75 -2.18 -24.04
CA CYS A 238 2.82 -3.19 -23.59
C CYS A 238 3.24 -4.53 -24.16
N GLY A 239 3.49 -5.52 -23.32
CA GLY A 239 4.09 -6.77 -23.78
C GLY A 239 5.44 -6.55 -24.47
N ASP A 240 5.58 -7.01 -25.70
CA ASP A 240 6.80 -6.81 -26.52
C ASP A 240 6.67 -5.61 -27.49
N ARG A 241 5.59 -4.81 -27.38
CA ARG A 241 5.30 -3.72 -28.31
C ARG A 241 5.59 -2.37 -27.70
N VAL A 242 6.32 -1.55 -28.43
CA VAL A 242 6.57 -0.14 -28.09
C VAL A 242 5.37 0.69 -28.52
N ILE A 243 4.78 1.39 -27.55
CA ILE A 243 3.71 2.37 -27.77
C ILE A 243 4.31 3.72 -28.14
N TYR A 244 5.27 4.18 -27.34
CA TYR A 244 5.96 5.44 -27.54
C TYR A 244 7.42 5.33 -27.09
N SER A 245 8.32 6.04 -27.76
CA SER A 245 9.74 6.14 -27.39
C SER A 245 10.25 7.55 -27.64
N SER A 246 10.83 8.17 -26.62
CA SER A 246 11.46 9.49 -26.75
C SER A 246 12.70 9.49 -27.67
N GLU A 247 13.31 8.33 -27.91
CA GLU A 247 14.43 8.22 -28.85
C GLU A 247 13.98 8.30 -30.33
N ASP A 248 12.71 7.98 -30.61
CA ASP A 248 12.15 8.04 -31.95
C ASP A 248 11.50 9.42 -32.26
N ASP A 249 11.38 10.27 -31.23
CA ASP A 249 10.80 11.61 -31.31
C ASP A 249 11.91 12.65 -31.51
N GLU A 250 11.82 13.42 -32.60
CA GLU A 250 12.80 14.47 -32.93
C GLU A 250 12.79 15.62 -31.91
N SER A 251 11.66 15.88 -31.26
CA SER A 251 11.55 16.89 -30.21
C SER A 251 12.33 16.55 -28.94
N CYS A 252 12.63 15.27 -28.75
CA CYS A 252 13.36 14.71 -27.60
C CYS A 252 14.84 14.42 -27.92
N ALA A 253 15.44 15.05 -28.93
CA ALA A 253 16.84 14.82 -29.31
C ALA A 253 17.84 15.06 -28.16
N ASP A 254 17.54 15.98 -27.26
CA ASP A 254 18.33 16.30 -26.06
C ASP A 254 17.81 15.63 -24.77
N GLY A 255 17.04 14.54 -24.90
CA GLY A 255 16.42 13.83 -23.78
C GLY A 255 14.95 14.20 -23.56
N PHE A 256 14.23 13.38 -22.80
CA PHE A 256 12.77 13.47 -22.63
C PHE A 256 12.34 14.80 -21.96
N TYR A 257 13.03 15.23 -20.90
CA TYR A 257 12.77 16.50 -20.19
C TYR A 257 13.96 17.48 -20.23
N LYS A 258 14.94 17.27 -21.10
CA LYS A 258 16.18 18.06 -21.18
C LYS A 258 17.01 18.09 -19.88
N HIS A 259 16.72 17.18 -18.95
CA HIS A 259 17.49 16.94 -17.72
C HIS A 259 17.59 15.44 -17.42
N SER A 260 18.35 15.06 -16.40
CA SER A 260 18.64 13.65 -16.06
C SER A 260 17.82 13.13 -14.86
N ARG A 261 16.90 13.90 -14.32
CA ARG A 261 16.11 13.51 -13.14
C ARG A 261 14.88 12.73 -13.54
N TYR A 262 14.54 11.73 -12.75
CA TYR A 262 13.28 11.00 -12.87
C TYR A 262 12.09 11.90 -12.47
N PRO A 263 10.90 11.72 -13.08
CA PRO A 263 9.70 12.48 -12.72
C PRO A 263 9.04 12.00 -11.43
N PHE A 264 9.77 11.29 -10.58
CA PHE A 264 9.30 10.73 -9.32
C PHE A 264 10.13 11.27 -8.17
N VAL A 265 9.44 11.70 -7.11
CA VAL A 265 10.06 12.21 -5.90
C VAL A 265 9.65 11.30 -4.75
N MET A 266 10.65 10.67 -4.13
CA MET A 266 10.45 9.87 -2.91
C MET A 266 10.62 10.75 -1.69
N ASP A 267 9.67 10.66 -0.75
CA ASP A 267 9.75 11.30 0.56
C ASP A 267 9.56 10.24 1.65
N THR A 268 10.53 10.14 2.57
CA THR A 268 10.60 9.10 3.59
C THR A 268 10.41 9.67 4.98
N LEU A 269 9.68 8.95 5.84
CA LEU A 269 9.44 9.32 7.23
C LEU A 269 10.63 8.95 8.13
N PHE A 270 10.93 7.66 8.19
CA PHE A 270 12.09 7.13 8.91
C PHE A 270 13.00 6.45 7.91
N VAL A 271 14.22 6.97 7.79
CA VAL A 271 15.19 6.52 6.78
C VAL A 271 15.70 5.10 7.11
N GLN A 272 15.82 4.29 6.08
CA GLN A 272 16.41 2.96 6.15
C GLN A 272 17.60 2.86 5.19
N GLU A 273 18.70 2.25 5.62
CA GLU A 273 19.88 2.07 4.78
C GLU A 273 19.63 1.03 3.68
N GLY A 274 20.21 1.30 2.49
CA GLY A 274 20.18 0.37 1.36
C GLY A 274 18.88 0.30 0.57
N THR A 275 17.95 1.24 0.81
CA THR A 275 16.70 1.37 0.07
C THR A 275 16.23 2.82 0.05
N PRO A 276 15.60 3.31 -1.03
CA PRO A 276 14.99 4.63 -1.06
C PRO A 276 13.71 4.72 -0.22
N CYS A 277 13.17 3.58 0.23
CA CYS A 277 11.97 3.53 1.08
C CYS A 277 12.35 3.42 2.56
N GLY A 278 11.67 4.20 3.38
CA GLY A 278 11.79 4.12 4.84
C GLY A 278 10.82 3.11 5.47
N PHE A 279 10.63 3.26 6.76
CA PHE A 279 9.60 2.53 7.54
C PHE A 279 8.66 3.52 8.22
N GLY A 280 7.44 3.04 8.53
CA GLY A 280 6.36 3.88 9.06
C GLY A 280 6.06 3.62 10.54
N TYR A 281 5.05 4.32 11.04
CA TYR A 281 4.60 4.11 12.42
C TYR A 281 4.01 2.72 12.63
N ILE A 282 3.39 2.12 11.62
CA ILE A 282 2.87 0.75 11.74
C ILE A 282 4.00 -0.22 12.01
N ASP A 283 5.13 -0.09 11.29
CA ASP A 283 6.30 -0.95 11.49
C ASP A 283 6.85 -0.86 12.92
N VAL A 284 6.77 0.33 13.54
CA VAL A 284 7.24 0.59 14.91
C VAL A 284 6.26 0.09 15.98
N MET A 285 4.95 0.27 15.75
CA MET A 285 3.92 0.05 16.76
C MET A 285 3.23 -1.32 16.67
N ARG A 286 3.46 -2.05 15.61
CA ARG A 286 2.82 -3.33 15.28
C ARG A 286 2.89 -4.34 16.41
N ASP A 287 4.09 -4.54 16.98
CA ASP A 287 4.28 -5.54 18.02
C ASP A 287 3.56 -5.17 19.31
N ALA A 288 3.59 -3.88 19.69
CA ALA A 288 2.86 -3.39 20.85
C ALA A 288 1.35 -3.60 20.70
N GLN A 289 0.80 -3.23 19.53
CA GLN A 289 -0.62 -3.45 19.20
C GLN A 289 -0.99 -4.94 19.25
N MET A 290 -0.16 -5.81 18.70
CA MET A 290 -0.36 -7.26 18.74
C MET A 290 -0.44 -7.80 20.15
N TYR A 291 0.43 -7.36 21.06
CA TYR A 291 0.41 -7.81 22.46
C TYR A 291 -0.81 -7.31 23.21
N ILE A 292 -1.24 -6.05 22.98
CA ILE A 292 -2.46 -5.49 23.57
C ILE A 292 -3.68 -6.32 23.16
N ASP A 293 -3.80 -6.64 21.87
CA ASP A 293 -4.93 -7.38 21.35
C ASP A 293 -4.95 -8.84 21.81
N LYS A 294 -3.77 -9.49 21.90
CA LYS A 294 -3.65 -10.83 22.49
C LYS A 294 -4.02 -10.86 23.98
N LEU A 295 -3.57 -9.87 24.75
CA LEU A 295 -3.97 -9.76 26.16
C LEU A 295 -5.48 -9.54 26.30
N SER A 296 -6.05 -8.65 25.48
CA SER A 296 -7.48 -8.42 25.43
C SER A 296 -8.27 -9.70 25.07
N GLN A 297 -7.72 -10.51 24.16
CA GLN A 297 -8.30 -11.80 23.82
C GLN A 297 -8.35 -12.75 25.03
N VAL A 298 -7.22 -12.90 25.73
CA VAL A 298 -7.15 -13.76 26.92
C VAL A 298 -8.11 -13.30 28.00
N VAL A 299 -8.23 -11.99 28.23
CA VAL A 299 -9.19 -11.42 29.19
C VAL A 299 -10.62 -11.73 28.80
N LEU A 300 -10.97 -11.55 27.53
CA LEU A 300 -12.30 -11.86 27.02
C LEU A 300 -12.63 -13.35 27.10
N GLU A 301 -11.71 -14.22 26.70
CA GLU A 301 -11.87 -15.68 26.83
C GLU A 301 -12.12 -16.08 28.27
N HIS A 302 -11.30 -15.57 29.18
CA HIS A 302 -11.46 -15.88 30.60
C HIS A 302 -12.82 -15.37 31.12
N THR A 303 -13.22 -14.15 30.73
CA THR A 303 -14.52 -13.59 31.13
C THR A 303 -15.68 -14.44 30.61
N VAL A 304 -15.62 -14.90 29.37
CA VAL A 304 -16.61 -15.81 28.79
C VAL A 304 -16.63 -17.16 29.51
N MET A 305 -15.44 -17.71 29.83
CA MET A 305 -15.33 -18.96 30.59
C MET A 305 -15.90 -18.83 32.01
N MET A 306 -15.67 -17.71 32.67
CA MET A 306 -16.25 -17.44 34.00
C MET A 306 -17.73 -17.23 34.01
N SER A 307 -18.27 -16.60 32.94
CA SER A 307 -19.71 -16.35 32.81
C SER A 307 -20.48 -17.62 32.46
N ARG A 308 -19.86 -18.58 31.81
CA ARG A 308 -20.42 -19.87 31.46
C ARG A 308 -19.98 -20.90 32.47
N LYS A 309 -20.74 -21.05 33.56
CA LYS A 309 -20.46 -22.08 34.56
C LYS A 309 -20.36 -23.46 33.92
N ARG A 310 -19.29 -24.17 34.17
CA ARG A 310 -19.05 -25.53 33.68
C ARG A 310 -19.14 -26.49 34.88
N TYR A 311 -19.69 -27.67 34.60
CA TYR A 311 -19.91 -28.66 35.65
C TYR A 311 -19.33 -30.02 35.23
N PHE A 312 -18.77 -30.75 36.19
CA PHE A 312 -18.56 -32.16 36.04
C PHE A 312 -19.85 -32.87 36.43
N ILE A 313 -20.44 -33.63 35.52
CA ILE A 313 -21.60 -34.45 35.76
C ILE A 313 -21.16 -35.91 35.70
N ARG A 314 -21.47 -36.69 36.72
CA ARG A 314 -21.14 -38.10 36.81
C ARG A 314 -21.87 -38.86 35.71
N GLN A 315 -21.17 -39.68 34.94
CA GLN A 315 -21.76 -40.52 33.92
C GLN A 315 -22.76 -41.48 34.64
N ASN A 316 -23.99 -41.53 34.20
CA ASN A 316 -25.15 -42.21 34.87
C ASN A 316 -25.66 -41.51 36.16
N SER A 317 -25.47 -40.20 36.26
CA SER A 317 -26.17 -39.41 37.32
C SER A 317 -27.67 -39.37 37.06
N ALA A 318 -28.41 -39.13 38.14
CA ALA A 318 -29.88 -38.96 38.04
C ALA A 318 -30.31 -37.63 37.42
N VAL A 319 -29.40 -36.83 36.90
CA VAL A 319 -29.61 -35.48 36.36
C VAL A 319 -30.02 -35.52 34.91
N ASN A 320 -31.07 -34.80 34.56
CA ASN A 320 -31.49 -34.62 33.18
C ASN A 320 -30.58 -33.53 32.53
N GLU A 321 -29.58 -33.94 31.80
CA GLU A 321 -28.56 -33.06 31.17
C GLU A 321 -29.22 -32.09 30.17
N ALA A 322 -30.26 -32.51 29.46
CA ALA A 322 -30.94 -31.67 28.48
C ALA A 322 -31.68 -30.50 29.14
N GLU A 323 -32.37 -30.75 30.25
CA GLU A 323 -33.00 -29.70 31.01
C GLU A 323 -32.01 -28.80 31.75
N PHE A 324 -30.88 -29.36 32.22
CA PHE A 324 -29.82 -28.60 32.86
C PHE A 324 -29.08 -27.67 31.88
N ALA A 325 -28.94 -28.08 30.62
CA ALA A 325 -28.32 -27.28 29.57
C ALA A 325 -29.24 -26.18 29.03
N ASP A 326 -30.56 -26.33 29.17
CA ASP A 326 -31.54 -25.33 28.69
C ASP A 326 -31.76 -24.22 29.74
N LEU A 327 -31.12 -23.08 29.53
CA LEU A 327 -31.19 -21.91 30.38
C LEU A 327 -32.61 -21.30 30.48
N LYS A 328 -33.59 -21.72 29.66
CA LYS A 328 -34.98 -21.28 29.71
C LYS A 328 -35.80 -22.05 30.73
N ASN A 329 -35.34 -23.26 31.09
CA ASN A 329 -36.00 -24.08 32.09
C ASN A 329 -35.62 -23.63 33.50
N ARG A 330 -36.65 -23.28 34.29
CA ARG A 330 -36.47 -22.89 35.70
C ARG A 330 -36.22 -24.11 36.61
N PHE A 331 -36.66 -25.30 36.21
CA PHE A 331 -36.60 -26.51 36.99
C PHE A 331 -35.90 -27.61 36.23
N VAL A 332 -34.98 -28.29 36.88
CA VAL A 332 -34.28 -29.47 36.35
C VAL A 332 -34.81 -30.67 37.12
N HIS A 333 -35.38 -31.65 36.42
CA HIS A 333 -35.96 -32.83 37.03
C HIS A 333 -34.84 -33.87 37.27
N VAL A 334 -34.84 -34.46 38.46
CA VAL A 334 -33.85 -35.45 38.89
C VAL A 334 -34.57 -36.77 39.18
N ALA A 335 -34.09 -37.86 38.57
CA ALA A 335 -34.63 -39.20 38.75
C ALA A 335 -33.90 -39.93 39.93
N GLY A 336 -34.21 -39.61 41.15
CA GLY A 336 -33.60 -40.23 42.34
C GLY A 336 -32.97 -39.25 43.33
N ASN A 337 -32.11 -39.74 44.23
CA ASN A 337 -31.39 -38.87 45.16
C ASN A 337 -30.17 -38.24 44.47
N LEU A 338 -30.11 -36.89 44.54
CA LEU A 338 -28.96 -36.12 44.07
C LEU A 338 -27.92 -36.10 45.20
N GLY A 339 -26.73 -36.66 44.93
CA GLY A 339 -25.56 -36.55 45.79
C GLY A 339 -24.73 -35.31 45.45
N GLU A 340 -24.00 -34.76 46.44
CA GLU A 340 -23.05 -33.66 46.22
C GLU A 340 -21.95 -33.98 45.20
N GLU A 341 -21.70 -35.28 44.96
CA GLU A 341 -20.72 -35.77 44.00
C GLU A 341 -21.24 -35.90 42.55
N ASP A 342 -22.55 -35.82 42.36
CA ASP A 342 -23.18 -36.01 41.03
C ASP A 342 -22.97 -34.79 40.11
N ILE A 343 -22.91 -33.59 40.69
CA ILE A 343 -22.61 -32.34 39.99
C ILE A 343 -21.58 -31.55 40.76
N ARG A 344 -20.45 -31.27 40.13
CA ARG A 344 -19.39 -30.43 40.70
C ARG A 344 -19.08 -29.27 39.79
N GLU A 345 -19.20 -28.04 40.31
CA GLU A 345 -18.82 -26.83 39.56
C GLU A 345 -17.31 -26.78 39.33
N ILE A 346 -16.91 -26.53 38.11
CA ILE A 346 -15.53 -26.22 37.77
C ILE A 346 -15.33 -24.75 38.07
N LYS A 347 -14.68 -24.47 39.22
CA LYS A 347 -14.34 -23.08 39.60
C LYS A 347 -13.16 -22.61 38.75
N ALA A 348 -13.34 -21.58 37.94
CA ALA A 348 -12.26 -20.85 37.30
C ALA A 348 -11.69 -19.84 38.34
N GLU A 349 -10.38 -19.78 38.50
CA GLU A 349 -9.76 -18.77 39.35
C GLU A 349 -9.89 -17.38 38.69
N PRO A 350 -10.18 -16.30 39.45
CA PRO A 350 -10.24 -14.95 38.89
C PRO A 350 -8.85 -14.55 38.34
N LEU A 351 -8.86 -13.89 37.20
CA LEU A 351 -7.65 -13.25 36.66
C LEU A 351 -7.19 -12.17 37.66
N ASP A 352 -5.88 -12.15 37.94
CA ASP A 352 -5.30 -11.04 38.66
C ASP A 352 -5.38 -9.78 37.84
N LEU A 353 -6.22 -8.82 38.24
CA LEU A 353 -6.47 -7.55 37.55
C LEU A 353 -5.23 -6.66 37.47
N SER A 354 -4.15 -6.99 38.19
CA SER A 354 -2.88 -6.25 38.07
C SER A 354 -2.29 -6.30 36.67
N LEU A 355 -2.60 -7.34 35.91
CA LEU A 355 -2.23 -7.44 34.45
C LEU A 355 -2.98 -6.45 33.56
N ILE A 356 -4.12 -5.94 33.98
CA ILE A 356 -4.94 -5.00 33.15
C ILE A 356 -4.35 -3.58 33.22
N HIS A 357 -3.57 -3.27 34.24
CA HIS A 357 -2.95 -1.96 34.41
C HIS A 357 -1.58 -1.80 33.72
N ILE A 358 -1.09 -2.84 33.05
CA ILE A 358 0.12 -2.80 32.22
C ILE A 358 -0.22 -2.36 30.81
#